data_a87c04a32e0dce5aab1e07a68b641d1a
#
_entry.id   a87c04a32e0dce5aab1e07a68b641d1a
#
_cell.length_a   1.000
_cell.length_b   1.000
_cell.length_c   1.000
_cell.angle_alpha   90.00
_cell.angle_beta   90.00
_cell.angle_gamma   90.00
#
_symmetry.space_group_name_H-M   'P 1'
#
loop_
_entity.id
_entity.type
_entity.pdbx_description
1 polymer ?
#
loop_
_entity_poly.entity_id
_entity_poly.type
_entity_poly.pdbx_seq_one_letter_code
_entity_poly.pdbx_strand_id
1 'polypeptide(L)'
;DTPRDIFISAVNSAPLSVQIETVIESEKEAFQAGVTALSKLTDGKVYVTFRNAIELKDAIVQTISGPHPAGNVGIQIHHTKPITPGDIVWTVNPQHVITLGKLFLSGVYVPDVIVTVAGPGATAPQTVYAKVGSRVDSLIINQKLTDPTRLISGDVLTGQLVADDGFLGFYDSAVTLIPDTVERPFM
;
A
#
# COMPACT_ATOMS: atom_id res chain seq x y z
N ASP A 1 22.10 -3.95 -7.75
CA ASP A 1 22.80 -2.77 -7.23
C ASP A 1 22.34 -2.48 -5.82
N THR A 2 23.25 -2.13 -4.90
CA THR A 2 22.91 -1.77 -3.52
C THR A 2 22.25 -0.39 -3.52
N PRO A 3 21.10 -0.22 -2.89
CA PRO A 3 20.45 1.08 -2.82
C PRO A 3 21.20 2.01 -1.85
N ARG A 4 21.25 3.31 -2.18
CA ARG A 4 21.77 4.34 -1.28
C ARG A 4 20.97 4.40 0.02
N ASP A 5 19.64 4.30 -0.09
CA ASP A 5 18.69 4.32 1.03
C ASP A 5 17.43 3.54 0.64
N ILE A 6 16.67 3.11 1.66
CA ILE A 6 15.37 2.45 1.49
C ILE A 6 14.28 3.29 2.16
N PHE A 7 13.16 3.49 1.47
CA PHE A 7 12.05 4.30 1.96
C PHE A 7 10.76 3.46 2.07
N ILE A 8 10.07 3.61 3.18
CA ILE A 8 8.81 2.92 3.50
C ILE A 8 7.80 4.00 3.90
N SER A 9 6.74 4.18 3.11
CA SER A 9 5.64 5.06 3.49
C SER A 9 4.57 4.27 4.24
N ALA A 10 4.48 4.48 5.54
CA ALA A 10 3.38 3.97 6.38
C ALA A 10 2.19 4.95 6.43
N VAL A 11 2.13 5.90 5.51
CA VAL A 11 1.02 6.84 5.35
C VAL A 11 0.34 6.60 4.01
N ASN A 12 -0.93 6.21 4.05
CA ASN A 12 -1.74 6.18 2.85
C ASN A 12 -2.65 7.42 2.82
N SER A 13 -2.51 8.26 1.80
CA SER A 13 -3.27 9.48 1.64
C SER A 13 -4.27 9.42 0.47
N ALA A 14 -4.29 8.34 -0.30
CA ALA A 14 -5.27 8.13 -1.34
C ALA A 14 -6.66 7.85 -0.73
N PRO A 15 -7.75 8.27 -1.41
CA PRO A 15 -9.10 8.01 -0.92
C PRO A 15 -9.39 6.51 -0.75
N LEU A 16 -10.17 6.15 0.27
CA LEU A 16 -10.66 4.79 0.52
C LEU A 16 -9.58 3.73 0.71
N SER A 17 -8.36 4.15 0.99
CA SER A 17 -7.21 3.27 1.16
C SER A 17 -7.17 2.58 2.53
N VAL A 18 -6.46 1.47 2.60
CA VAL A 18 -6.17 0.75 3.85
C VAL A 18 -5.52 1.68 4.88
N GLN A 19 -6.00 1.62 6.12
CA GLN A 19 -5.36 2.28 7.27
C GLN A 19 -4.10 1.52 7.66
N ILE A 20 -3.02 1.80 6.97
CA ILE A 20 -1.79 1.01 7.03
C ILE A 20 -1.12 1.04 8.41
N GLU A 21 -1.27 2.12 9.17
CA GLU A 21 -0.74 2.22 10.53
C GLU A 21 -1.38 1.18 11.47
N THR A 22 -2.71 0.95 11.33
CA THR A 22 -3.42 -0.10 12.09
C THR A 22 -2.93 -1.50 11.72
N VAL A 23 -2.64 -1.73 10.44
CA VAL A 23 -2.07 -3.01 9.98
C VAL A 23 -0.69 -3.23 10.57
N ILE A 24 0.16 -2.20 10.57
CA ILE A 24 1.50 -2.28 11.17
C ILE A 24 1.41 -2.53 12.69
N GLU A 25 0.47 -1.89 13.38
CA GLU A 25 0.29 -2.08 14.82
C GLU A 25 -0.10 -3.52 15.15
N SER A 26 -1.00 -4.13 14.36
CA SER A 26 -1.38 -5.53 14.55
C SER A 26 -0.27 -6.53 14.24
N GLU A 27 0.72 -6.15 13.42
CA GLU A 27 1.82 -6.99 12.95
C GLU A 27 3.20 -6.40 13.32
N LYS A 28 3.27 -5.71 14.47
CA LYS A 28 4.43 -4.90 14.88
C LYS A 28 5.74 -5.68 14.90
N GLU A 29 5.73 -6.91 15.39
CA GLU A 29 6.92 -7.76 15.47
C GLU A 29 7.42 -8.11 14.07
N ALA A 30 6.53 -8.53 13.18
CA ALA A 30 6.87 -8.85 11.80
C ALA A 30 7.34 -7.60 11.03
N PHE A 31 6.69 -6.45 11.22
CA PHE A 31 7.11 -5.20 10.61
C PHE A 31 8.53 -4.80 11.06
N GLN A 32 8.82 -4.88 12.36
CA GLN A 32 10.15 -4.60 12.89
C GLN A 32 11.21 -5.56 12.34
N ALA A 33 10.91 -6.86 12.26
CA ALA A 33 11.83 -7.84 11.68
C ALA A 33 12.12 -7.56 10.20
N GLY A 34 11.09 -7.17 9.43
CA GLY A 34 11.24 -6.77 8.05
C GLY A 34 12.09 -5.52 7.88
N VAL A 35 11.90 -4.49 8.71
CA VAL A 35 12.74 -3.28 8.73
C VAL A 35 14.20 -3.63 9.04
N THR A 36 14.43 -4.48 10.04
CA THR A 36 15.77 -4.95 10.40
C THR A 36 16.43 -5.72 9.25
N ALA A 37 15.68 -6.57 8.54
CA ALA A 37 16.19 -7.28 7.36
C ALA A 37 16.57 -6.29 6.24
N LEU A 38 15.70 -5.32 5.94
CA LEU A 38 15.95 -4.30 4.93
C LEU A 38 17.17 -3.43 5.26
N SER A 39 17.43 -3.14 6.54
CA SER A 39 18.58 -2.37 6.95
C SER A 39 19.93 -3.02 6.62
N LYS A 40 19.94 -4.33 6.34
CA LYS A 40 21.14 -5.07 5.90
C LYS A 40 21.36 -5.04 4.40
N LEU A 41 20.40 -4.49 3.63
CA LEU A 41 20.45 -4.42 2.16
C LEU A 41 20.89 -3.05 1.63
N THR A 42 21.20 -2.12 2.51
CA THR A 42 21.66 -0.77 2.15
C THR A 42 22.86 -0.37 2.99
N ASP A 43 23.82 0.36 2.40
CA ASP A 43 24.91 1.00 3.13
C ASP A 43 24.45 2.31 3.82
N GLY A 44 23.27 2.80 3.45
CA GLY A 44 22.66 4.01 4.00
C GLY A 44 21.69 3.74 5.13
N LYS A 45 20.47 4.26 4.99
CA LYS A 45 19.43 4.18 6.03
C LYS A 45 18.11 3.67 5.48
N VAL A 46 17.33 3.03 6.36
CA VAL A 46 15.91 2.78 6.14
C VAL A 46 15.14 3.95 6.75
N TYR A 47 14.34 4.63 5.94
CA TYR A 47 13.44 5.70 6.37
C TYR A 47 12.02 5.17 6.40
N VAL A 48 11.33 5.35 7.52
CA VAL A 48 9.92 4.94 7.66
C VAL A 48 9.11 6.16 8.06
N THR A 49 8.12 6.51 7.25
CA THR A 49 7.28 7.70 7.45
C THR A 49 5.91 7.32 7.96
N PHE A 50 5.48 7.92 9.07
CA PHE A 50 4.18 7.75 9.70
C PHE A 50 3.43 9.08 9.83
N ARG A 51 2.14 9.03 10.19
CA ARG A 51 1.42 10.22 10.69
C ARG A 51 1.80 10.55 12.13
N ASN A 52 1.92 9.52 12.95
CA ASN A 52 2.31 9.63 14.36
C ASN A 52 3.61 8.87 14.59
N ALA A 53 4.56 9.47 15.27
CA ALA A 53 5.84 8.83 15.53
C ALA A 53 5.67 7.55 16.37
N ILE A 54 6.34 6.49 15.93
CA ILE A 54 6.49 5.24 16.70
C ILE A 54 7.97 4.93 16.85
N GLU A 55 8.32 4.09 17.82
CA GLU A 55 9.69 3.61 17.97
C GLU A 55 9.96 2.40 17.08
N LEU A 56 11.00 2.50 16.24
CA LEU A 56 11.52 1.39 15.44
C LEU A 56 13.05 1.33 15.62
N LYS A 57 13.57 0.10 15.68
CA LYS A 57 15.00 -0.15 15.60
C LYS A 57 15.43 -0.21 14.13
N ASP A 58 16.70 0.10 13.88
CA ASP A 58 17.36 0.00 12.56
C ASP A 58 16.74 0.88 11.47
N ALA A 59 15.96 1.89 11.84
CA ALA A 59 15.34 2.85 10.92
C ALA A 59 15.35 4.28 11.47
N ILE A 60 15.25 5.24 10.57
CA ILE A 60 14.95 6.63 10.88
C ILE A 60 13.44 6.82 10.70
N VAL A 61 12.75 7.06 11.82
CA VAL A 61 11.32 7.35 11.81
C VAL A 61 11.09 8.83 11.53
N GLN A 62 10.19 9.10 10.61
CA GLN A 62 9.76 10.44 10.22
C GLN A 62 8.25 10.57 10.36
N THR A 63 7.78 11.80 10.51
CA THR A 63 6.36 12.09 10.51
C THR A 63 5.99 13.03 9.38
N ILE A 64 4.83 12.80 8.79
CA ILE A 64 4.26 13.67 7.77
C ILE A 64 2.76 13.87 8.04
N SER A 65 2.28 15.06 7.74
CA SER A 65 0.86 15.40 7.78
C SER A 65 0.45 16.11 6.50
N GLY A 66 -0.82 16.10 6.20
CA GLY A 66 -1.39 16.80 5.04
C GLY A 66 -2.30 15.92 4.21
N PRO A 67 -2.97 16.53 3.21
CA PRO A 67 -3.80 15.83 2.25
C PRO A 67 -2.94 15.02 1.27
N HIS A 68 -3.60 14.27 0.39
CA HIS A 68 -2.93 13.71 -0.78
C HIS A 68 -2.21 14.84 -1.58
N PRO A 69 -0.94 14.66 -1.99
CA PRO A 69 -0.17 13.43 -2.11
C PRO A 69 0.84 13.16 -0.97
N ALA A 70 0.60 13.62 0.26
CA ALA A 70 1.54 13.44 1.38
C ALA A 70 1.95 11.96 1.62
N GLY A 71 1.06 11.00 1.34
CA GLY A 71 1.33 9.57 1.43
C GLY A 71 2.22 9.02 0.31
N ASN A 72 2.45 9.77 -0.76
CA ASN A 72 3.28 9.29 -1.86
C ASN A 72 4.75 9.28 -1.45
N VAL A 73 5.38 8.12 -1.52
CA VAL A 73 6.76 7.93 -1.09
C VAL A 73 7.75 8.85 -1.84
N GLY A 74 7.50 9.15 -3.11
CA GLY A 74 8.32 10.10 -3.88
C GLY A 74 8.33 11.52 -3.31
N ILE A 75 7.18 11.99 -2.77
CA ILE A 75 7.09 13.28 -2.06
C ILE A 75 7.93 13.22 -0.78
N GLN A 76 7.84 12.14 -0.03
CA GLN A 76 8.62 11.94 1.20
C GLN A 76 10.11 11.89 0.93
N ILE A 77 10.53 11.19 -0.13
CA ILE A 77 11.94 11.15 -0.57
C ILE A 77 12.42 12.55 -0.91
N HIS A 78 11.63 13.32 -1.68
CA HIS A 78 12.00 14.68 -2.08
C HIS A 78 12.27 15.60 -0.87
N HIS A 79 11.43 15.50 0.15
CA HIS A 79 11.58 16.34 1.35
C HIS A 79 12.62 15.83 2.35
N THR A 80 12.98 14.55 2.28
CA THR A 80 13.93 13.92 3.22
C THR A 80 15.35 13.93 2.68
N LYS A 81 15.54 13.32 1.52
CA LYS A 81 16.82 13.14 0.87
C LYS A 81 16.62 12.99 -0.63
N PRO A 82 16.53 14.11 -1.37
CA PRO A 82 16.28 14.12 -2.80
C PRO A 82 17.21 13.19 -3.57
N ILE A 83 16.70 12.63 -4.65
CA ILE A 83 17.45 11.78 -5.56
C ILE A 83 18.27 12.67 -6.50
N THR A 84 19.56 12.36 -6.63
CA THR A 84 20.48 12.99 -7.59
C THR A 84 20.88 12.02 -8.69
N PRO A 85 21.35 12.50 -9.84
CA PRO A 85 21.81 11.61 -10.92
C PRO A 85 22.81 10.56 -10.42
N GLY A 86 22.55 9.29 -10.72
CA GLY A 86 23.36 8.15 -10.28
C GLY A 86 22.93 7.51 -8.97
N ASP A 87 22.02 8.13 -8.22
CA ASP A 87 21.47 7.52 -7.00
C ASP A 87 20.48 6.38 -7.32
N ILE A 88 20.58 5.31 -6.55
CA ILE A 88 19.59 4.24 -6.52
C ILE A 88 18.95 4.25 -5.14
N VAL A 89 17.63 4.39 -5.09
CA VAL A 89 16.85 4.25 -3.87
C VAL A 89 15.79 3.19 -4.06
N TRP A 90 15.49 2.44 -3.00
CA TRP A 90 14.40 1.49 -3.02
C TRP A 90 13.22 2.03 -2.23
N THR A 91 12.02 1.68 -2.72
CA THR A 91 10.77 1.89 -1.99
C THR A 91 10.12 0.54 -1.73
N VAL A 92 9.64 0.32 -0.51
CA VAL A 92 8.99 -0.94 -0.13
C VAL A 92 7.64 -0.64 0.51
N ASN A 93 6.59 -1.33 0.03
CA ASN A 93 5.27 -1.23 0.62
C ASN A 93 5.27 -1.83 2.04
N PRO A 94 4.66 -1.18 3.05
CA PRO A 94 4.62 -1.67 4.42
C PRO A 94 4.08 -3.09 4.58
N GLN A 95 3.07 -3.51 3.81
CA GLN A 95 2.56 -4.88 3.87
C GLN A 95 3.59 -5.90 3.37
N HIS A 96 4.42 -5.52 2.38
CA HIS A 96 5.54 -6.37 1.94
C HIS A 96 6.69 -6.40 2.96
N VAL A 97 6.88 -5.32 3.72
CA VAL A 97 7.81 -5.34 4.87
C VAL A 97 7.34 -6.36 5.93
N ILE A 98 6.04 -6.40 6.22
CA ILE A 98 5.45 -7.41 7.12
C ILE A 98 5.65 -8.82 6.57
N THR A 99 5.39 -9.04 5.28
CA THR A 99 5.60 -10.32 4.61
C THR A 99 7.07 -10.77 4.72
N LEU A 100 8.00 -9.86 4.50
CA LEU A 100 9.44 -10.12 4.65
C LEU A 100 9.77 -10.48 6.10
N GLY A 101 9.24 -9.74 7.06
CA GLY A 101 9.45 -10.03 8.47
C GLY A 101 8.90 -11.39 8.90
N LYS A 102 7.69 -11.74 8.46
CA LYS A 102 7.12 -13.09 8.71
C LYS A 102 8.01 -14.18 8.14
N LEU A 103 8.55 -13.99 6.95
CA LEU A 103 9.49 -14.93 6.35
C LEU A 103 10.73 -15.13 7.23
N PHE A 104 11.34 -14.07 7.75
CA PHE A 104 12.52 -14.18 8.61
C PHE A 104 12.21 -14.75 10.00
N LEU A 105 11.02 -14.51 10.54
CA LEU A 105 10.61 -15.04 11.84
C LEU A 105 10.20 -16.51 11.80
N SER A 106 9.53 -16.94 10.73
CA SER A 106 8.92 -18.27 10.65
C SER A 106 9.55 -19.21 9.60
N GLY A 107 10.33 -18.68 8.68
CA GLY A 107 10.84 -19.42 7.53
C GLY A 107 9.79 -19.71 6.44
N VAL A 108 8.55 -19.18 6.59
CA VAL A 108 7.44 -19.43 5.67
C VAL A 108 7.04 -18.15 4.95
N TYR A 109 6.95 -18.21 3.62
CA TYR A 109 6.44 -17.10 2.83
C TYR A 109 4.90 -17.04 2.90
N VAL A 110 4.36 -15.98 3.46
CA VAL A 110 2.93 -15.73 3.61
C VAL A 110 2.55 -14.50 2.79
N PRO A 111 2.01 -14.66 1.56
CA PRO A 111 1.70 -13.54 0.67
C PRO A 111 0.36 -12.88 0.99
N ASP A 112 -0.01 -12.81 2.25
CA ASP A 112 -1.28 -12.21 2.66
C ASP A 112 -1.20 -10.68 2.62
N VAL A 113 -2.27 -10.07 2.16
CA VAL A 113 -2.43 -8.62 2.05
C VAL A 113 -3.82 -8.21 2.52
N ILE A 114 -3.91 -7.07 3.18
CA ILE A 114 -5.18 -6.45 3.54
C ILE A 114 -5.59 -5.52 2.40
N VAL A 115 -6.82 -5.71 1.93
CA VAL A 115 -7.37 -4.99 0.77
C VAL A 115 -8.66 -4.31 1.18
N THR A 116 -8.84 -3.04 0.83
CA THR A 116 -10.14 -2.36 0.92
C THR A 116 -10.93 -2.59 -0.36
N VAL A 117 -12.22 -2.88 -0.20
CA VAL A 117 -13.19 -2.92 -1.30
C VAL A 117 -14.20 -1.82 -1.02
N ALA A 118 -14.13 -0.73 -1.78
CA ALA A 118 -14.91 0.47 -1.50
C ALA A 118 -15.16 1.30 -2.76
N GLY A 119 -15.89 2.38 -2.61
CA GLY A 119 -16.22 3.32 -3.68
C GLY A 119 -17.71 3.58 -3.79
N PRO A 120 -18.14 4.55 -4.58
CA PRO A 120 -19.57 4.88 -4.75
C PRO A 120 -20.38 3.75 -5.40
N GLY A 121 -19.73 2.80 -6.10
CA GLY A 121 -20.37 1.61 -6.64
C GLY A 121 -20.40 0.41 -5.67
N ALA A 122 -19.76 0.55 -4.49
CA ALA A 122 -19.75 -0.51 -3.49
C ALA A 122 -21.01 -0.45 -2.62
N THR A 123 -21.78 -1.54 -2.60
CA THR A 123 -22.99 -1.64 -1.75
C THR A 123 -22.67 -2.02 -0.31
N ALA A 124 -21.55 -2.67 -0.08
CA ALA A 124 -21.05 -3.11 1.23
C ALA A 124 -19.54 -2.86 1.33
N PRO A 125 -19.09 -1.61 1.55
CA PRO A 125 -17.67 -1.32 1.71
C PRO A 125 -17.07 -2.15 2.85
N GLN A 126 -15.91 -2.77 2.58
CA GLN A 126 -15.27 -3.69 3.53
C GLN A 126 -13.76 -3.71 3.37
N THR A 127 -13.11 -4.22 4.40
CA THR A 127 -11.68 -4.57 4.36
C THR A 127 -11.56 -6.09 4.47
N VAL A 128 -10.82 -6.69 3.57
CA VAL A 128 -10.70 -8.15 3.47
C VAL A 128 -9.23 -8.60 3.52
N TYR A 129 -9.01 -9.80 4.03
CA TYR A 129 -7.74 -10.48 3.87
C TYR A 129 -7.73 -11.19 2.51
N ALA A 130 -6.66 -10.98 1.74
CA ALA A 130 -6.47 -11.55 0.42
C ALA A 130 -5.04 -12.07 0.27
N LYS A 131 -4.76 -12.73 -0.82
CA LYS A 131 -3.38 -13.00 -1.25
C LYS A 131 -2.99 -12.02 -2.35
N VAL A 132 -1.72 -11.67 -2.40
CA VAL A 132 -1.18 -10.88 -3.51
C VAL A 132 -1.58 -11.54 -4.83
N GLY A 133 -2.14 -10.75 -5.76
CA GLY A 133 -2.62 -11.26 -7.03
C GLY A 133 -3.94 -12.06 -6.96
N SER A 134 -4.75 -11.89 -5.92
CA SER A 134 -6.10 -12.48 -5.86
C SER A 134 -6.98 -11.99 -7.02
N ARG A 135 -7.89 -12.86 -7.48
CA ARG A 135 -8.91 -12.47 -8.47
C ARG A 135 -9.86 -11.44 -7.87
N VAL A 136 -10.20 -10.43 -8.66
CA VAL A 136 -11.05 -9.32 -8.22
C VAL A 136 -12.47 -9.81 -7.89
N ASP A 137 -13.03 -10.73 -8.68
CA ASP A 137 -14.36 -11.31 -8.42
C ASP A 137 -14.47 -11.95 -7.05
N SER A 138 -13.42 -12.61 -6.56
CA SER A 138 -13.39 -13.20 -5.22
C SER A 138 -13.41 -12.16 -4.09
N LEU A 139 -12.89 -10.98 -4.34
CA LEU A 139 -12.82 -9.88 -3.38
C LEU A 139 -14.15 -9.10 -3.30
N ILE A 140 -14.91 -9.07 -4.39
CA ILE A 140 -16.17 -8.33 -4.51
C ILE A 140 -17.42 -9.22 -4.38
N ILE A 141 -17.28 -10.48 -4.00
CA ILE A 141 -18.37 -11.48 -3.95
C ILE A 141 -19.60 -11.02 -3.14
N ASN A 142 -19.39 -10.18 -2.15
CA ASN A 142 -20.46 -9.64 -1.30
C ASN A 142 -21.03 -8.31 -1.82
N GLN A 143 -20.55 -7.82 -2.97
CA GLN A 143 -21.03 -6.57 -3.56
C GLN A 143 -22.17 -6.85 -4.53
N LYS A 144 -23.27 -6.12 -4.40
CA LYS A 144 -24.28 -6.04 -5.45
C LYS A 144 -23.87 -4.90 -6.38
N LEU A 145 -23.26 -5.23 -7.50
CA LEU A 145 -22.85 -4.23 -8.46
C LEU A 145 -24.09 -3.64 -9.16
N THR A 146 -24.12 -2.33 -9.29
CA THR A 146 -25.06 -1.65 -10.19
C THR A 146 -24.45 -1.64 -11.57
N ASP A 147 -25.17 -2.09 -12.58
CA ASP A 147 -24.69 -2.04 -13.97
C ASP A 147 -24.89 -0.63 -14.56
N PRO A 148 -23.88 -0.12 -15.28
CA PRO A 148 -22.50 -0.62 -15.39
C PRO A 148 -21.63 -0.10 -14.22
N THR A 149 -20.69 -0.91 -13.73
CA THR A 149 -19.72 -0.55 -12.71
C THR A 149 -18.30 -0.80 -13.21
N ARG A 150 -17.44 0.20 -13.05
CA ARG A 150 -15.99 0.05 -13.29
C ARG A 150 -15.30 -0.49 -12.06
N LEU A 151 -14.49 -1.53 -12.25
CA LEU A 151 -13.62 -2.11 -11.22
C LEU A 151 -12.20 -1.58 -11.44
N ILE A 152 -11.62 -1.03 -10.39
CA ILE A 152 -10.27 -0.47 -10.41
C ILE A 152 -9.43 -1.23 -9.41
N SER A 153 -8.35 -1.86 -9.85
CA SER A 153 -7.29 -2.34 -8.98
C SER A 153 -6.47 -1.15 -8.53
N GLY A 154 -6.42 -0.91 -7.22
CA GLY A 154 -5.85 0.30 -6.64
C GLY A 154 -6.90 1.37 -6.34
N ASP A 155 -6.43 2.59 -6.12
CA ASP A 155 -7.26 3.77 -5.84
C ASP A 155 -7.73 4.48 -7.12
N VAL A 156 -8.63 5.46 -6.95
CA VAL A 156 -9.21 6.20 -8.09
C VAL A 156 -8.22 7.14 -8.81
N LEU A 157 -7.07 7.43 -8.21
CA LEU A 157 -6.11 8.41 -8.72
C LEU A 157 -5.04 7.73 -9.58
N THR A 158 -4.61 6.53 -9.19
CA THR A 158 -3.46 5.84 -9.80
C THR A 158 -3.74 4.39 -10.20
N GLY A 159 -4.89 3.84 -9.80
CA GLY A 159 -5.27 2.46 -10.07
C GLY A 159 -5.58 2.19 -11.54
N GLN A 160 -5.68 0.92 -11.89
CA GLN A 160 -5.92 0.44 -13.24
C GLN A 160 -7.30 -0.20 -13.37
N LEU A 161 -7.99 0.08 -14.47
CA LEU A 161 -9.23 -0.61 -14.81
C LEU A 161 -8.96 -2.11 -14.98
N VAL A 162 -9.77 -2.94 -14.34
CA VAL A 162 -9.69 -4.39 -14.46
C VAL A 162 -11.03 -4.98 -14.86
N ALA A 163 -11.00 -6.12 -15.54
CA ALA A 163 -12.21 -6.91 -15.82
C ALA A 163 -12.67 -7.66 -14.54
N ASP A 164 -13.89 -8.16 -14.53
CA ASP A 164 -14.46 -8.91 -13.41
C ASP A 164 -13.63 -10.14 -13.04
N ASP A 165 -13.06 -10.81 -14.05
CA ASP A 165 -12.18 -11.96 -13.89
C ASP A 165 -10.68 -11.57 -13.80
N GLY A 166 -10.38 -10.26 -13.72
CA GLY A 166 -9.04 -9.74 -13.58
C GLY A 166 -8.44 -9.97 -12.20
N PHE A 167 -7.20 -9.55 -12.03
CA PHE A 167 -6.43 -9.79 -10.81
C PHE A 167 -6.05 -8.47 -10.15
N LEU A 168 -5.96 -8.50 -8.82
CA LEU A 168 -5.39 -7.41 -8.03
C LEU A 168 -3.92 -7.22 -8.40
N GLY A 169 -3.53 -5.99 -8.69
CA GLY A 169 -2.14 -5.64 -8.97
C GLY A 169 -1.23 -5.96 -7.79
N PHE A 170 0.01 -6.32 -8.08
CA PHE A 170 0.96 -6.79 -7.07
C PHE A 170 1.16 -5.80 -5.90
N TYR A 171 1.14 -4.51 -6.19
CA TYR A 171 1.33 -3.45 -5.19
C TYR A 171 0.03 -2.83 -4.71
N ASP A 172 -1.12 -3.28 -5.24
CA ASP A 172 -2.40 -2.70 -4.91
C ASP A 172 -2.97 -3.29 -3.61
N SER A 173 -3.56 -2.44 -2.81
CA SER A 173 -4.25 -2.79 -1.55
C SER A 173 -5.68 -2.27 -1.51
N ALA A 174 -6.25 -1.98 -2.67
CA ALA A 174 -7.63 -1.54 -2.80
C ALA A 174 -8.26 -2.11 -4.08
N VAL A 175 -9.57 -2.36 -4.04
CA VAL A 175 -10.44 -2.51 -5.20
C VAL A 175 -11.47 -1.40 -5.10
N THR A 176 -11.44 -0.48 -6.05
CA THR A 176 -12.35 0.67 -6.07
C THR A 176 -13.45 0.43 -7.09
N LEU A 177 -14.70 0.58 -6.66
CA LEU A 177 -15.90 0.39 -7.45
C LEU A 177 -16.53 1.74 -7.78
N ILE A 178 -16.65 2.07 -9.07
CA ILE A 178 -17.23 3.34 -9.52
C ILE A 178 -18.38 3.03 -10.50
N PRO A 179 -19.60 3.60 -10.30
CA PRO A 179 -20.64 3.51 -11.30
C PRO A 179 -20.17 4.08 -12.64
N ASP A 180 -20.34 3.32 -13.71
CA ASP A 180 -20.00 3.77 -15.08
C ASP A 180 -21.26 4.39 -15.69
N THR A 181 -21.56 5.62 -15.32
CA THR A 181 -22.73 6.33 -15.86
C THR A 181 -22.49 6.74 -17.29
N VAL A 182 -23.44 6.41 -18.17
CA VAL A 182 -23.44 6.84 -19.59
C VAL A 182 -23.59 8.35 -19.68
N GLU A 183 -24.33 8.95 -18.77
CA GLU A 183 -24.51 10.40 -18.66
C GLU A 183 -23.46 10.98 -17.72
N ARG A 184 -22.57 11.80 -18.26
CA ARG A 184 -21.63 12.58 -17.45
C ARG A 184 -22.31 13.87 -17.04
N PRO A 185 -22.58 14.11 -15.74
CA PRO A 185 -23.10 15.39 -15.32
C PRO A 185 -22.10 16.48 -15.72
N PHE A 186 -22.61 17.49 -16.42
CA PHE A 186 -21.83 18.65 -16.77
C PHE A 186 -21.58 19.45 -15.49
N MET A 187 -20.33 19.76 -15.18
CA MET A 187 -19.97 20.64 -14.08
C MET A 187 -20.05 22.10 -14.50
#